data_f2347f2bd192cf679af4b3352d8c31a5
#
_entry.id   f2347f2bd192cf679af4b3352d8c31a5
#
_cell.length_a   1.000
_cell.length_b   1.000
_cell.length_c   1.000
_cell.angle_alpha   90.00
_cell.angle_beta   90.00
_cell.angle_gamma   90.00
#
_symmetry.space_group_name_H-M   'P 1'
#
loop_
_entity.id
_entity.type
_entity.pdbx_description
1 polymer ?
#
loop_
_entity_poly.entity_id
_entity_poly.type
_entity_poly.pdbx_seq_one_letter_code
_entity_poly.pdbx_strand_id
1 'polypeptide(L)'
;DLSKKYATVAERYSQTASKAEQIALCQFIRDGHLTSQTRKLKKLYAQKLKALIEEVHNTFSSHCMIQTGAAGTSLALTVPYSRTGLELKKEARMHGMSLLILEEKEETITLLLSCSSIATDHFGPACRLLKELLSS
;
A
#
# COMPACT_ATOMS: atom_id res chain seq x y z
N ASP A 1 5.73 28.45 -4.18
CA ASP A 1 7.04 28.07 -4.71
C ASP A 1 7.63 26.89 -3.96
N LEU A 2 8.06 25.86 -4.71
CA LEU A 2 8.62 24.62 -4.18
C LEU A 2 9.90 24.85 -3.37
N SER A 3 10.76 25.74 -3.83
CA SER A 3 12.01 26.07 -3.15
C SER A 3 11.77 26.64 -1.74
N LYS A 4 10.78 27.50 -1.60
CA LYS A 4 10.41 28.07 -0.29
C LYS A 4 9.79 27.01 0.62
N LYS A 5 8.94 26.16 0.08
CA LYS A 5 8.34 25.06 0.83
C LYS A 5 9.40 24.08 1.31
N TYR A 6 10.35 23.74 0.45
CA TYR A 6 11.46 22.86 0.82
C TYR A 6 12.32 23.48 1.94
N ALA A 7 12.66 24.74 1.82
CA ALA A 7 13.45 25.43 2.86
C ALA A 7 12.74 25.41 4.21
N THR A 8 11.44 25.65 4.24
CA THR A 8 10.63 25.60 5.47
C THR A 8 10.63 24.22 6.09
N VAL A 9 10.46 23.19 5.28
CA VAL A 9 10.47 21.78 5.73
C VAL A 9 11.86 21.37 6.20
N ALA A 10 12.92 21.77 5.48
CA ALA A 10 14.30 21.47 5.83
C ALA A 10 14.69 22.08 7.18
N GLU A 11 14.25 23.30 7.46
CA GLU A 11 14.48 23.94 8.75
C GLU A 11 13.83 23.16 9.90
N ARG A 12 12.63 22.61 9.69
CA ARG A 12 11.90 21.83 10.71
C ARG A 12 12.55 20.50 11.02
N TYR A 13 12.99 19.79 9.98
CA TYR A 13 13.44 18.40 10.12
C TYR A 13 14.94 18.24 10.09
N SER A 14 15.68 19.31 10.06
CA SER A 14 17.12 19.38 9.81
C SER A 14 17.52 18.64 8.51
N GLN A 15 18.43 19.23 7.77
CA GLN A 15 18.91 18.62 6.55
C GLN A 15 19.75 17.39 6.85
N THR A 16 19.30 16.22 6.36
CA THR A 16 20.01 14.96 6.56
C THR A 16 20.98 14.65 5.39
N ALA A 17 20.72 15.22 4.19
CA ALA A 17 21.54 14.98 3.03
C ALA A 17 22.70 16.01 2.94
N SER A 18 23.93 15.52 2.80
CA SER A 18 25.09 16.37 2.60
C SER A 18 25.08 17.01 1.20
N LYS A 19 25.86 18.08 1.02
CA LYS A 19 25.99 18.73 -0.28
C LYS A 19 26.52 17.78 -1.37
N ALA A 20 27.44 16.90 -1.00
CA ALA A 20 27.96 15.87 -1.93
C ALA A 20 26.86 14.90 -2.35
N GLU A 21 26.00 14.48 -1.44
CA GLU A 21 24.85 13.60 -1.73
C GLU A 21 23.86 14.28 -2.66
N GLN A 22 23.56 15.56 -2.43
CA GLN A 22 22.67 16.35 -3.29
C GLN A 22 23.21 16.46 -4.71
N ILE A 23 24.53 16.70 -4.88
CA ILE A 23 25.16 16.76 -6.19
C ILE A 23 25.09 15.38 -6.88
N ALA A 24 25.37 14.31 -6.15
CA ALA A 24 25.29 12.95 -6.68
C ALA A 24 23.87 12.62 -7.14
N LEU A 25 22.84 13.02 -6.38
CA LEU A 25 21.45 12.83 -6.76
C LEU A 25 21.10 13.62 -8.03
N CYS A 26 21.55 14.87 -8.14
CA CYS A 26 21.35 15.68 -9.34
C CYS A 26 21.96 15.04 -10.58
N GLN A 27 23.17 14.49 -10.47
CA GLN A 27 23.82 13.79 -11.57
C GLN A 27 23.06 12.52 -11.93
N PHE A 28 22.62 11.76 -10.94
CA PHE A 28 21.84 10.54 -11.15
C PHE A 28 20.56 10.84 -11.95
N ILE A 29 19.84 11.90 -11.59
CA ILE A 29 18.64 12.35 -12.31
C ILE A 29 18.99 12.80 -13.73
N ARG A 30 20.03 13.61 -13.88
CA ARG A 30 20.49 14.17 -15.17
C ARG A 30 20.88 13.08 -16.15
N ASP A 31 21.53 12.01 -15.68
CA ASP A 31 21.96 10.89 -16.50
C ASP A 31 20.83 9.93 -16.87
N GLY A 32 19.60 10.20 -16.43
CA GLY A 32 18.44 9.38 -16.73
C GLY A 32 18.29 8.13 -15.89
N HIS A 33 19.15 7.93 -14.90
CA HIS A 33 19.08 6.74 -14.00
C HIS A 33 17.80 6.71 -13.19
N LEU A 34 17.30 7.87 -12.76
CA LEU A 34 16.03 7.94 -12.02
C LEU A 34 14.87 7.42 -12.87
N THR A 35 14.81 7.80 -14.15
CA THR A 35 13.76 7.32 -15.06
C THR A 35 13.82 5.80 -15.22
N SER A 36 15.03 5.25 -15.39
CA SER A 36 15.23 3.81 -15.52
C SER A 36 14.78 3.09 -14.24
N GLN A 37 15.19 3.58 -13.07
CA GLN A 37 14.78 2.99 -11.78
C GLN A 37 13.28 3.08 -11.56
N THR A 38 12.66 4.21 -11.92
CA THR A 38 11.21 4.38 -11.82
C THR A 38 10.46 3.35 -12.67
N ARG A 39 10.93 3.10 -13.90
CA ARG A 39 10.34 2.07 -14.77
C ARG A 39 10.45 0.67 -14.18
N LYS A 40 11.62 0.33 -13.61
CA LYS A 40 11.83 -0.96 -12.96
C LYS A 40 10.92 -1.14 -11.75
N LEU A 41 10.78 -0.10 -10.92
CA LEU A 41 9.91 -0.11 -9.77
C LEU A 41 8.45 -0.25 -10.16
N LYS A 42 7.99 0.47 -11.18
CA LYS A 42 6.62 0.36 -11.70
C LYS A 42 6.32 -1.07 -12.17
N LYS A 43 7.25 -1.69 -12.88
CA LYS A 43 7.11 -3.06 -13.34
C LYS A 43 7.06 -4.03 -12.18
N LEU A 44 7.94 -3.86 -11.18
CA LEU A 44 7.96 -4.69 -9.99
C LEU A 44 6.65 -4.59 -9.21
N TYR A 45 6.16 -3.37 -8.98
CA TYR A 45 4.91 -3.16 -8.24
C TYR A 45 3.69 -3.66 -9.02
N ALA A 46 3.70 -3.54 -10.36
CA ALA A 46 2.64 -4.12 -11.18
C ALA A 46 2.57 -5.63 -11.05
N GLN A 47 3.72 -6.31 -11.01
CA GLN A 47 3.79 -7.75 -10.78
C GLN A 47 3.32 -8.13 -9.36
N LYS A 48 3.74 -7.37 -8.35
CA LYS A 48 3.31 -7.59 -6.96
C LYS A 48 1.81 -7.36 -6.80
N LEU A 49 1.28 -6.31 -7.41
CA LEU A 49 -0.16 -6.03 -7.35
C LEU A 49 -0.96 -7.15 -8.01
N LYS A 50 -0.51 -7.64 -9.15
CA LYS A 50 -1.14 -8.77 -9.83
C LYS A 50 -1.18 -10.01 -8.94
N ALA A 51 -0.05 -10.33 -8.28
CA ALA A 51 0.02 -11.44 -7.35
C ALA A 51 -0.94 -11.27 -6.16
N LEU A 52 -1.05 -10.06 -5.62
CA LEU A 52 -1.99 -9.75 -4.54
C LEU A 52 -3.43 -9.93 -5.00
N ILE A 53 -3.79 -9.46 -6.19
CA ILE A 53 -5.12 -9.61 -6.76
C ILE A 53 -5.47 -11.09 -6.92
N GLU A 54 -4.54 -11.90 -7.41
CA GLU A 54 -4.73 -13.35 -7.55
C GLU A 54 -5.00 -14.02 -6.20
N GLU A 55 -4.22 -13.66 -5.17
CA GLU A 55 -4.42 -14.20 -3.81
C GLU A 55 -5.77 -13.77 -3.23
N VAL A 56 -6.18 -12.54 -3.44
CA VAL A 56 -7.49 -12.05 -2.99
C VAL A 56 -8.62 -12.82 -3.69
N HIS A 57 -8.52 -13.01 -5.00
CA HIS A 57 -9.51 -13.81 -5.75
C HIS A 57 -9.57 -15.26 -5.26
N ASN A 58 -8.42 -15.87 -5.02
CA ASN A 58 -8.35 -17.24 -4.51
C ASN A 58 -8.93 -17.37 -3.11
N THR A 59 -8.76 -16.35 -2.28
CA THR A 59 -9.21 -16.37 -0.89
C THR A 59 -10.70 -16.00 -0.75
N PHE A 60 -11.15 -14.95 -1.43
CA PHE A 60 -12.51 -14.40 -1.28
C PHE A 60 -13.47 -14.83 -2.39
N SER A 61 -12.96 -15.42 -3.46
CA SER A 61 -13.75 -15.88 -4.61
C SER A 61 -14.61 -14.76 -5.19
N SER A 62 -15.90 -15.03 -5.44
CA SER A 62 -16.81 -14.06 -6.07
C SER A 62 -17.47 -13.10 -5.07
N HIS A 63 -17.18 -13.22 -3.78
CA HIS A 63 -17.82 -12.42 -2.74
C HIS A 63 -17.08 -11.11 -2.43
N CYS A 64 -16.27 -10.64 -3.37
CA CYS A 64 -15.53 -9.39 -3.19
C CYS A 64 -15.54 -8.54 -4.45
N MET A 65 -15.38 -7.23 -4.26
CA MET A 65 -15.13 -6.28 -5.33
C MET A 65 -13.74 -5.71 -5.18
N ILE A 66 -12.98 -5.65 -6.26
CA ILE A 66 -11.62 -5.16 -6.26
C ILE A 66 -11.50 -3.96 -7.20
N GLN A 67 -10.95 -2.85 -6.69
CA GLN A 67 -10.61 -1.69 -7.49
C GLN A 67 -9.14 -1.36 -7.29
N THR A 68 -8.40 -1.20 -8.38
CA THR A 68 -6.99 -0.84 -8.31
C THR A 68 -6.82 0.66 -8.21
N GLY A 69 -5.87 1.10 -7.38
CA GLY A 69 -5.54 2.51 -7.25
C GLY A 69 -4.77 3.04 -8.47
N ALA A 70 -4.84 4.36 -8.67
CA ALA A 70 -4.16 5.03 -9.78
C ALA A 70 -2.63 4.87 -9.73
N ALA A 71 -2.07 4.73 -8.53
CA ALA A 71 -0.62 4.56 -8.36
C ALA A 71 -0.12 3.14 -8.69
N GLY A 72 -1.02 2.16 -8.82
CA GLY A 72 -0.65 0.78 -9.16
C GLY A 72 0.04 0.00 -8.04
N THR A 73 0.00 0.50 -6.80
CA THR A 73 0.65 -0.13 -5.64
C THR A 73 -0.33 -0.65 -4.60
N SER A 74 -1.62 -0.39 -4.80
CA SER A 74 -2.65 -0.75 -3.84
C SER A 74 -3.95 -1.12 -4.54
N LEU A 75 -4.80 -1.83 -3.81
CA LEU A 75 -6.16 -2.12 -4.25
C LEU A 75 -7.15 -1.82 -3.12
N ALA A 76 -8.36 -1.46 -3.49
CA ALA A 76 -9.48 -1.36 -2.58
C ALA A 76 -10.30 -2.64 -2.66
N LEU A 77 -10.43 -3.33 -1.54
CA LEU A 77 -11.19 -4.56 -1.42
C LEU A 77 -12.49 -4.29 -0.69
N THR A 78 -13.62 -4.48 -1.36
CA THR A 78 -14.95 -4.37 -0.76
C THR A 78 -15.51 -5.77 -0.52
N VAL A 79 -15.83 -6.06 0.73
CA VAL A 79 -16.34 -7.37 1.14
C VAL A 79 -17.57 -7.20 2.03
N PRO A 80 -18.48 -8.19 2.09
CA PRO A 80 -19.57 -8.18 3.04
C PRO A 80 -19.02 -8.22 4.48
N TYR A 81 -19.53 -7.33 5.33
CA TYR A 81 -19.15 -7.27 6.73
C TYR A 81 -20.21 -6.48 7.50
N SER A 82 -20.70 -7.03 8.60
CA SER A 82 -21.81 -6.47 9.37
C SER A 82 -21.40 -5.88 10.72
N ARG A 83 -20.16 -6.10 11.14
CA ARG A 83 -19.61 -5.55 12.39
C ARG A 83 -18.97 -4.19 12.14
N THR A 84 -18.52 -3.51 13.18
CA THR A 84 -17.87 -2.20 13.04
C THR A 84 -16.43 -2.33 12.55
N GLY A 85 -15.98 -1.34 11.77
CA GLY A 85 -14.60 -1.28 11.31
C GLY A 85 -13.60 -1.13 12.47
N LEU A 86 -14.01 -0.50 13.57
CA LEU A 86 -13.18 -0.38 14.76
C LEU A 86 -12.88 -1.74 15.39
N GLU A 87 -13.88 -2.60 15.48
CA GLU A 87 -13.69 -3.98 15.96
C GLU A 87 -12.75 -4.76 15.08
N LEU A 88 -12.92 -4.64 13.75
CA LEU A 88 -12.04 -5.30 12.79
C LEU A 88 -10.59 -4.84 12.94
N LYS A 89 -10.37 -3.54 13.09
CA LYS A 89 -9.02 -2.99 13.33
C LYS A 89 -8.38 -3.52 14.60
N LYS A 90 -9.15 -3.60 15.69
CA LYS A 90 -8.66 -4.12 16.97
C LYS A 90 -8.24 -5.59 16.85
N GLU A 91 -9.09 -6.42 16.27
CA GLU A 91 -8.79 -7.83 16.06
C GLU A 91 -7.57 -8.02 15.16
N ALA A 92 -7.48 -7.25 14.08
CA ALA A 92 -6.33 -7.29 13.18
C ALA A 92 -5.02 -6.94 13.89
N ARG A 93 -5.03 -5.91 14.74
CA ARG A 93 -3.87 -5.53 15.55
C ARG A 93 -3.43 -6.63 16.49
N MET A 94 -4.37 -7.33 17.09
CA MET A 94 -4.05 -8.45 17.99
C MET A 94 -3.32 -9.57 17.26
N HIS A 95 -3.51 -9.69 15.95
CA HIS A 95 -2.83 -10.66 15.10
C HIS A 95 -1.65 -10.06 14.32
N GLY A 96 -1.22 -8.84 14.68
CA GLY A 96 -0.09 -8.18 14.04
C GLY A 96 -0.37 -7.56 12.68
N MET A 97 -1.63 -7.40 12.30
CA MET A 97 -2.02 -6.82 11.03
C MET A 97 -2.56 -5.40 11.21
N SER A 98 -2.09 -4.47 10.38
CA SER A 98 -2.60 -3.10 10.35
C SER A 98 -3.51 -2.93 9.14
N LEU A 99 -4.75 -2.49 9.37
CA LEU A 99 -5.74 -2.28 8.31
C LEU A 99 -6.06 -0.81 8.15
N LEU A 100 -6.25 -0.39 6.90
CA LEU A 100 -6.78 0.92 6.55
C LEU A 100 -8.16 0.75 5.95
N ILE A 101 -9.17 1.36 6.56
CA ILE A 101 -10.56 1.30 6.12
C ILE A 101 -10.85 2.56 5.30
N LEU A 102 -11.27 2.36 4.04
CA LEU A 102 -11.62 3.47 3.15
C LEU A 102 -13.08 3.87 3.28
N GLU A 103 -13.95 2.90 3.43
CA GLU A 103 -15.39 3.12 3.51
C GLU A 103 -16.04 2.04 4.37
N GLU A 104 -17.03 2.41 5.13
CA GLU A 104 -17.81 1.48 5.95
C GLU A 104 -19.29 1.72 5.71
N LYS A 105 -20.00 0.68 5.30
CA LYS A 105 -21.44 0.67 5.10
C LYS A 105 -22.08 -0.36 6.02
N GLU A 106 -23.42 -0.40 6.08
CA GLU A 106 -24.13 -1.30 6.97
C GLU A 106 -23.77 -2.78 6.76
N GLU A 107 -23.61 -3.19 5.50
CA GLU A 107 -23.39 -4.60 5.16
C GLU A 107 -22.05 -4.85 4.46
N THR A 108 -21.27 -3.81 4.20
CA THR A 108 -20.00 -3.94 3.50
C THR A 108 -18.93 -3.05 4.10
N ILE A 109 -17.69 -3.45 3.91
CA ILE A 109 -16.52 -2.68 4.30
C ILE A 109 -15.52 -2.67 3.15
N THR A 110 -14.89 -1.51 2.92
CA THR A 110 -13.86 -1.35 1.90
C THR A 110 -12.52 -1.10 2.58
N LEU A 111 -11.56 -1.97 2.31
CA LEU A 111 -10.22 -1.94 2.88
C LEU A 111 -9.19 -1.59 1.82
N LEU A 112 -8.16 -0.86 2.20
CA LEU A 112 -7.01 -0.61 1.34
C LEU A 112 -5.93 -1.67 1.62
N LEU A 113 -5.56 -2.41 0.58
CA LEU A 113 -4.47 -3.37 0.62
C LEU A 113 -3.31 -2.86 -0.23
N SER A 114 -2.13 -2.75 0.35
CA SER A 114 -0.95 -2.27 -0.35
C SER A 114 0.04 -3.42 -0.57
N CYS A 115 0.53 -3.56 -1.80
CA CYS A 115 1.54 -4.55 -2.13
C CYS A 115 2.96 -4.08 -1.84
N SER A 116 3.16 -2.79 -1.54
CA SER A 116 4.49 -2.21 -1.35
C SER A 116 5.10 -2.52 0.03
N SER A 117 4.26 -2.77 1.02
CA SER A 117 4.70 -2.96 2.41
C SER A 117 4.79 -4.42 2.85
N ILE A 118 4.37 -5.36 2.01
CA ILE A 118 4.31 -6.79 2.34
C ILE A 118 5.10 -7.57 1.30
N ALA A 119 5.89 -8.56 1.75
CA ALA A 119 6.58 -9.47 0.85
C ALA A 119 5.57 -10.37 0.13
N THR A 120 5.85 -10.71 -1.14
CA THR A 120 4.93 -11.48 -1.99
C THR A 120 4.54 -12.83 -1.39
N ASP A 121 5.46 -13.50 -0.72
CA ASP A 121 5.22 -14.79 -0.07
C ASP A 121 4.31 -14.68 1.17
N HIS A 122 4.08 -13.48 1.68
CA HIS A 122 3.17 -13.22 2.80
C HIS A 122 1.74 -12.87 2.35
N PHE A 123 1.50 -12.69 1.06
CA PHE A 123 0.15 -12.34 0.56
C PHE A 123 -0.88 -13.42 0.87
N GLY A 124 -0.57 -14.67 0.63
CA GLY A 124 -1.47 -15.78 0.91
C GLY A 124 -1.85 -15.87 2.39
N PRO A 125 -0.87 -15.95 3.32
CA PRO A 125 -1.17 -15.95 4.76
C PRO A 125 -1.94 -14.72 5.22
N ALA A 126 -1.59 -13.52 4.72
CA ALA A 126 -2.29 -12.29 5.08
C ALA A 126 -3.74 -12.29 4.62
N CYS A 127 -4.01 -12.74 3.40
CA CYS A 127 -5.37 -12.85 2.88
C CYS A 127 -6.21 -13.86 3.66
N ARG A 128 -5.63 -14.99 4.02
CA ARG A 128 -6.32 -16.00 4.84
C ARG A 128 -6.67 -15.46 6.22
N LEU A 129 -5.73 -14.78 6.87
CA LEU A 129 -5.98 -14.14 8.16
C LEU A 129 -7.09 -13.09 8.05
N LEU A 130 -7.05 -12.26 7.02
CA LEU A 130 -8.07 -11.25 6.80
C LEU A 130 -9.45 -11.89 6.60
N LYS A 131 -9.52 -12.97 5.84
CA LYS A 131 -10.77 -13.70 5.65
C LYS A 131 -11.33 -14.26 6.96
N GLU A 132 -10.47 -14.82 7.81
CA GLU A 132 -10.88 -15.32 9.13
C GLU A 132 -11.43 -14.19 10.00
N LEU A 133 -10.76 -13.03 10.03
CA LEU A 133 -11.21 -11.88 10.79
C LEU A 133 -12.55 -11.33 10.29
N LEU A 134 -12.77 -11.34 8.98
CA LEU A 134 -14.03 -10.89 8.38
C LEU A 134 -15.17 -11.87 8.60
N SER A 135 -14.86 -13.14 8.83
CA SER A 135 -15.86 -14.20 9.02
C SER A 135 -16.25 -14.40 10.49
N SER A 136 -15.49 -13.85 11.40
CA SER A 136 -15.74 -14.03 12.85
C SER A 136 -16.79 -13.08 13.41
#